data_94c944c6a052e8e0036931c08307a48a
#
_entry.id   94c944c6a052e8e0036931c08307a48a
#
_cell.length_a   1.000
_cell.length_b   1.000
_cell.length_c   1.000
_cell.angle_alpha   90.00
_cell.angle_beta   90.00
_cell.angle_gamma   90.00
#
_symmetry.space_group_name_H-M   'P 1'
#
loop_
_entity.id
_entity.type
_entity.pdbx_description
1 polymer ?
#
loop_
_entity_poly.entity_id
_entity_poly.type
_entity_poly.pdbx_seq_one_letter_code
_entity_poly.pdbx_strand_id
1 'polypeptide(L)'
;IGLVGSEMCIRDSLVTNQKDYEYYYDRIFARLDWLEERLSKQRYLMGDTITDPDIRIFPTLARFDLVFYQKYLVNKKRLVDYPNLWNYAKDLYSNPAFGGTTDFDSMRKRFYYVDHTPFEDLPRLVPKGPDDSIWLEPNDRAEKFGK
;
A
#
# COMPACT_ATOMS: atom_id res chain seq x y z
N ILE A 1 1.24 -14.64 -2.65
CA ILE A 1 1.81 -13.38 -3.09
C ILE A 1 2.85 -12.93 -2.10
N GLY A 2 4.14 -12.97 -2.52
CA GLY A 2 5.28 -12.74 -1.65
C GLY A 2 5.37 -11.34 -1.03
N LEU A 3 4.69 -10.34 -1.60
CA LEU A 3 4.64 -8.99 -1.04
C LEU A 3 3.98 -8.96 0.34
N VAL A 4 2.83 -9.61 0.48
CA VAL A 4 2.06 -9.64 1.73
C VAL A 4 2.88 -10.27 2.86
N GLY A 5 3.61 -11.36 2.58
CA GLY A 5 4.48 -11.98 3.58
C GLY A 5 5.65 -11.10 4.01
N SER A 6 6.29 -10.41 3.07
CA SER A 6 7.43 -9.52 3.36
C SER A 6 7.01 -8.29 4.18
N GLU A 7 5.88 -7.71 3.84
CA GLU A 7 5.29 -6.58 4.55
C GLU A 7 4.90 -6.96 5.99
N MET A 8 4.29 -8.12 6.19
CA MET A 8 3.90 -8.60 7.52
C MET A 8 5.12 -8.79 8.43
N CYS A 9 6.25 -9.23 7.90
CA CYS A 9 7.49 -9.36 8.67
C CYS A 9 7.96 -8.01 9.23
N ILE A 10 7.91 -6.95 8.43
CA ILE A 10 8.26 -5.59 8.90
C ILE A 10 7.23 -5.10 9.92
N ARG A 11 5.94 -5.25 9.60
CA ARG A 11 4.84 -4.80 10.46
C ARG A 11 4.84 -5.45 11.85
N ASP A 12 5.05 -6.76 11.91
CA ASP A 12 4.94 -7.52 13.16
C ASP A 12 6.20 -7.41 14.03
N SER A 13 7.12 -6.50 13.71
CA SER A 13 8.37 -6.30 14.44
C SER A 13 9.23 -7.57 14.55
N LEU A 14 9.06 -8.49 13.63
CA LEU A 14 9.97 -9.63 13.46
C LEU A 14 11.34 -9.16 12.97
N VAL A 15 11.38 -7.95 12.45
CA VAL A 15 12.59 -7.27 12.03
C VAL A 15 13.16 -6.49 13.24
N THR A 16 14.14 -7.08 13.89
CA THR A 16 14.77 -6.51 15.09
C THR A 16 16.19 -5.99 14.84
N ASN A 17 16.69 -6.11 13.62
CA ASN A 17 18.04 -5.70 13.26
C ASN A 17 18.08 -5.09 11.85
N GLN A 18 19.13 -4.32 11.60
CA GLN A 18 19.32 -3.59 10.35
C GLN A 18 19.38 -4.50 9.11
N LYS A 19 20.05 -5.63 9.21
CA LYS A 19 20.22 -6.57 8.10
C LYS A 19 18.89 -7.15 7.62
N ASP A 20 18.02 -7.56 8.53
CA ASP A 20 16.71 -8.11 8.20
C ASP A 20 15.80 -7.00 7.63
N TYR A 21 15.85 -5.80 8.20
CA TYR A 21 15.13 -4.65 7.68
C TYR A 21 15.50 -4.37 6.22
N GLU A 22 16.78 -4.27 5.90
CA GLU A 22 17.26 -4.02 4.53
C GLU A 22 16.87 -5.15 3.57
N TYR A 23 16.93 -6.39 4.01
CA TYR A 23 16.50 -7.55 3.22
C TYR A 23 15.02 -7.47 2.83
N TYR A 24 14.11 -7.21 3.79
CA TYR A 24 12.68 -7.09 3.49
C TYR A 24 12.36 -5.82 2.71
N TYR A 25 13.04 -4.72 3.00
CA TYR A 25 12.94 -3.45 2.28
C TYR A 25 13.22 -3.65 0.78
N ASP A 26 14.32 -4.27 0.43
CA ASP A 26 14.69 -4.54 -0.96
C ASP A 26 13.68 -5.46 -1.65
N ARG A 27 13.18 -6.46 -0.95
CA ARG A 27 12.15 -7.37 -1.49
C ARG A 27 10.83 -6.68 -1.77
N ILE A 28 10.40 -5.80 -0.88
CA ILE A 28 9.16 -5.03 -1.07
C ILE A 28 9.27 -4.18 -2.32
N PHE A 29 10.34 -3.43 -2.47
CA PHE A 29 10.50 -2.56 -3.64
C PHE A 29 10.73 -3.33 -4.94
N ALA A 30 11.41 -4.46 -4.92
CA ALA A 30 11.50 -5.34 -6.08
C ALA A 30 10.11 -5.83 -6.52
N ARG A 31 9.22 -6.14 -5.59
CA ARG A 31 7.83 -6.53 -5.88
C ARG A 31 6.99 -5.36 -6.39
N LEU A 32 7.15 -4.17 -5.82
CA LEU A 32 6.44 -2.98 -6.30
C LEU A 32 6.86 -2.62 -7.72
N ASP A 33 8.14 -2.71 -8.04
CA ASP A 33 8.66 -2.47 -9.39
C ASP A 33 8.10 -3.51 -10.38
N TRP A 34 8.02 -4.77 -9.99
CA TRP A 34 7.42 -5.83 -10.80
C TRP A 34 5.92 -5.58 -11.02
N LEU A 35 5.18 -5.16 -9.99
CA LEU A 35 3.76 -4.80 -10.11
C LEU A 35 3.56 -3.61 -11.03
N GLU A 36 4.40 -2.58 -10.92
CA GLU A 36 4.37 -1.41 -11.80
C GLU A 36 4.52 -1.80 -13.26
N GLU A 37 5.50 -2.65 -13.57
CA GLU A 37 5.72 -3.15 -14.91
C GLU A 37 4.54 -3.98 -15.40
N ARG A 38 4.04 -4.92 -14.59
CA ARG A 38 2.89 -5.77 -14.95
C ARG A 38 1.64 -4.95 -15.23
N LEU A 39 1.35 -3.97 -14.37
CA LEU A 39 0.17 -3.11 -14.49
C LEU A 39 0.31 -2.03 -15.58
N SER A 40 1.49 -1.85 -16.14
CA SER A 40 1.67 -1.06 -17.36
C SER A 40 1.10 -1.75 -18.61
N LYS A 41 0.94 -3.08 -18.55
CA LYS A 41 0.55 -3.93 -19.69
C LYS A 41 -0.89 -4.46 -19.62
N GLN A 42 -1.48 -4.46 -18.43
CA GLN A 42 -2.83 -4.98 -18.21
C GLN A 42 -3.53 -4.25 -17.05
N ARG A 43 -4.88 -4.29 -17.07
CA ARG A 43 -5.68 -3.51 -16.13
C ARG A 43 -5.58 -4.01 -14.70
N TYR A 44 -5.70 -5.32 -14.50
CA TYR A 44 -5.65 -5.98 -13.19
C TYR A 44 -4.54 -7.03 -13.16
N LEU A 45 -4.27 -7.62 -11.99
CA LEU A 45 -3.13 -8.54 -11.82
C LEU A 45 -3.20 -9.80 -12.69
N MET A 46 -4.41 -10.29 -12.96
CA MET A 46 -4.63 -11.48 -13.78
C MET A 46 -5.28 -11.20 -15.14
N GLY A 47 -5.32 -9.93 -15.57
CA GLY A 47 -5.86 -9.55 -16.89
C GLY A 47 -6.91 -8.44 -16.80
N ASP A 48 -8.10 -8.69 -17.35
CA ASP A 48 -9.12 -7.65 -17.58
C ASP A 48 -10.20 -7.59 -16.49
N THR A 49 -10.20 -8.53 -15.55
CA THR A 49 -11.19 -8.63 -14.48
C THR A 49 -10.53 -8.66 -13.11
N ILE A 50 -11.25 -8.15 -12.10
CA ILE A 50 -10.83 -8.23 -10.70
C ILE A 50 -10.88 -9.69 -10.25
N THR A 51 -9.78 -10.16 -9.66
CA THR A 51 -9.64 -11.52 -9.14
C THR A 51 -9.10 -11.50 -7.71
N ASP A 52 -8.97 -12.67 -7.08
CA ASP A 52 -8.51 -12.82 -5.70
C ASP A 52 -7.18 -12.09 -5.38
N PRO A 53 -6.14 -12.12 -6.25
CA PRO A 53 -4.92 -11.34 -6.01
C PRO A 53 -5.16 -9.83 -5.86
N ASP A 54 -6.08 -9.25 -6.62
CA ASP A 54 -6.42 -7.83 -6.53
C ASP A 54 -7.07 -7.51 -5.18
N ILE A 55 -7.95 -8.39 -4.72
CA ILE A 55 -8.60 -8.24 -3.41
C ILE A 55 -7.58 -8.32 -2.28
N ARG A 56 -6.62 -9.22 -2.38
CA ARG A 56 -5.61 -9.43 -1.34
C ARG A 56 -4.59 -8.32 -1.24
N ILE A 57 -4.20 -7.72 -2.36
CA ILE A 57 -3.17 -6.68 -2.36
C ILE A 57 -3.72 -5.30 -1.99
N PHE A 58 -4.99 -5.04 -2.26
CA PHE A 58 -5.57 -3.72 -2.06
C PHE A 58 -5.40 -3.16 -0.63
N PRO A 59 -5.63 -3.92 0.46
CA PRO A 59 -5.42 -3.41 1.81
C PRO A 59 -3.99 -2.94 2.06
N THR A 60 -3.01 -3.61 1.47
CA THR A 60 -1.60 -3.21 1.54
C THR A 60 -1.37 -1.89 0.83
N LEU A 61 -1.89 -1.75 -0.38
CA LEU A 61 -1.77 -0.51 -1.16
C LEU A 61 -2.44 0.67 -0.45
N ALA A 62 -3.63 0.46 0.11
CA ALA A 62 -4.35 1.48 0.87
C ALA A 62 -3.58 1.98 2.10
N ARG A 63 -2.78 1.11 2.72
CA ARG A 63 -1.96 1.43 3.90
C ARG A 63 -0.54 1.86 3.57
N PHE A 64 -0.11 1.75 2.32
CA PHE A 64 1.31 1.87 1.99
C PHE A 64 1.87 3.25 2.36
N ASP A 65 1.37 4.31 1.78
CA ASP A 65 1.86 5.66 2.04
C ASP A 65 1.51 6.14 3.46
N LEU A 66 0.38 5.68 3.98
CA LEU A 66 -0.12 6.08 5.28
C LEU A 66 0.63 5.43 6.44
N VAL A 67 0.98 4.17 6.30
CA VAL A 67 1.54 3.36 7.40
C VAL A 67 2.95 2.86 7.08
N PHE A 68 3.12 2.10 6.00
CA PHE A 68 4.41 1.45 5.72
C PHE A 68 5.52 2.44 5.43
N TYR A 69 5.23 3.45 4.65
CA TYR A 69 6.20 4.49 4.33
C TYR A 69 6.63 5.29 5.56
N GLN A 70 5.68 5.74 6.37
CA GLN A 70 5.94 6.63 7.49
C GLN A 70 6.37 5.89 8.76
N LYS A 71 5.61 4.87 9.17
CA LYS A 71 5.80 4.19 10.45
C LYS A 71 6.85 3.10 10.38
N TYR A 72 6.84 2.29 9.33
CA TYR A 72 7.74 1.15 9.18
C TYR A 72 8.96 1.44 8.31
N LEU A 73 9.16 2.70 7.93
CA LEU A 73 10.33 3.20 7.19
C LEU A 73 10.54 2.53 5.84
N VAL A 74 9.48 2.07 5.21
CA VAL A 74 9.49 1.51 3.85
C VAL A 74 9.43 2.68 2.86
N ASN A 75 10.51 3.46 2.81
CA ASN A 75 10.49 4.85 2.36
C ASN A 75 11.35 5.16 1.14
N LYS A 76 11.62 4.18 0.28
CA LYS A 76 12.31 4.43 -0.99
C LYS A 76 11.47 5.25 -1.97
N LYS A 77 10.21 4.84 -2.14
CA LYS A 77 9.20 5.52 -2.97
C LYS A 77 7.84 5.38 -2.32
N ARG A 78 6.98 6.38 -2.53
CA ARG A 78 5.58 6.31 -2.14
C ARG A 78 4.78 5.56 -3.20
N LEU A 79 3.60 5.07 -2.85
CA LEU A 79 2.68 4.47 -3.81
C LEU A 79 2.33 5.45 -4.95
N VAL A 80 2.12 6.70 -4.61
CA VAL A 80 1.80 7.77 -5.59
C VAL A 80 2.92 8.02 -6.61
N ASP A 81 4.14 7.58 -6.33
CA ASP A 81 5.29 7.74 -7.23
C ASP A 81 5.37 6.62 -8.29
N TYR A 82 4.48 5.63 -8.23
CA TYR A 82 4.33 4.55 -9.21
C TYR A 82 3.09 4.80 -10.09
N PRO A 83 3.23 5.34 -11.30
CA PRO A 83 2.07 5.81 -12.08
C PRO A 83 1.05 4.72 -12.40
N ASN A 84 1.48 3.54 -12.83
CA ASN A 84 0.55 2.45 -13.14
C ASN A 84 -0.06 1.81 -11.89
N LEU A 85 0.78 1.57 -10.89
CA LEU A 85 0.33 0.99 -9.62
C LEU A 85 -0.60 1.95 -8.86
N TRP A 86 -0.32 3.24 -8.87
CA TRP A 86 -1.18 4.26 -8.26
C TRP A 86 -2.54 4.37 -8.97
N ASN A 87 -2.55 4.42 -10.30
CA ASN A 87 -3.81 4.44 -11.06
C ASN A 87 -4.61 3.16 -10.88
N TYR A 88 -3.95 2.00 -10.81
CA TYR A 88 -4.58 0.73 -10.47
C TYR A 88 -5.21 0.76 -9.07
N ALA A 89 -4.51 1.28 -8.06
CA ALA A 89 -5.04 1.38 -6.70
C ALA A 89 -6.28 2.29 -6.66
N LYS A 90 -6.27 3.41 -7.38
CA LYS A 90 -7.43 4.30 -7.50
C LYS A 90 -8.60 3.64 -8.26
N ASP A 91 -8.30 2.85 -9.30
CA ASP A 91 -9.33 2.10 -10.04
C ASP A 91 -10.04 1.10 -9.12
N LEU A 92 -9.30 0.35 -8.32
CA LEU A 92 -9.89 -0.54 -7.30
C LEU A 92 -10.69 0.26 -6.26
N TYR A 93 -10.14 1.34 -5.74
CA TYR A 93 -10.80 2.19 -4.75
C TYR A 93 -12.13 2.77 -5.25
N SER A 94 -12.22 3.09 -6.54
CA SER A 94 -13.46 3.59 -7.16
C SER A 94 -14.62 2.58 -7.13
N ASN A 95 -14.31 1.30 -6.97
CA ASN A 95 -15.33 0.27 -6.78
C ASN A 95 -15.82 0.31 -5.32
N PRO A 96 -17.13 0.45 -5.09
CA PRO A 96 -17.70 0.54 -3.73
C PRO A 96 -17.34 -0.63 -2.80
N ALA A 97 -17.07 -1.82 -3.36
CA ALA A 97 -16.64 -2.97 -2.57
C ALA A 97 -15.28 -2.75 -1.90
N PHE A 98 -14.43 -1.91 -2.48
CA PHE A 98 -13.12 -1.55 -1.93
C PHE A 98 -13.17 -0.19 -1.23
N GLY A 99 -13.52 0.87 -1.94
CA GLY A 99 -13.53 2.23 -1.39
C GLY A 99 -14.57 2.43 -0.30
N GLY A 100 -15.74 1.82 -0.44
CA GLY A 100 -16.82 1.90 0.56
C GLY A 100 -16.51 1.22 1.90
N THR A 101 -15.51 0.33 1.91
CA THR A 101 -15.04 -0.37 3.13
C THR A 101 -13.71 0.16 3.64
N THR A 102 -13.13 1.16 2.99
CA THR A 102 -11.84 1.75 3.36
C THR A 102 -12.04 2.98 4.23
N ASP A 103 -11.56 2.91 5.47
CA ASP A 103 -11.60 4.00 6.44
C ASP A 103 -10.18 4.39 6.85
N PHE A 104 -9.66 5.42 6.22
CA PHE A 104 -8.30 5.91 6.46
C PHE A 104 -8.12 6.49 7.86
N ASP A 105 -9.14 7.10 8.44
CA ASP A 105 -9.08 7.65 9.79
C ASP A 105 -8.95 6.54 10.83
N SER A 106 -9.73 5.50 10.69
CA SER A 106 -9.60 4.29 11.50
C SER A 106 -8.24 3.61 11.35
N MET A 107 -7.69 3.57 10.12
CA MET A 107 -6.34 3.05 9.89
C MET A 107 -5.28 3.86 10.63
N ARG A 108 -5.32 5.20 10.57
CA ARG A 108 -4.40 6.07 11.30
C ARG A 108 -4.47 5.83 12.79
N LYS A 109 -5.66 5.81 13.36
CA LYS A 109 -5.87 5.56 14.79
C LYS A 109 -5.35 4.19 15.20
N ARG A 110 -5.66 3.16 14.43
CA ARG A 110 -5.20 1.79 14.70
C ARG A 110 -3.68 1.68 14.73
N PHE A 111 -3.02 2.14 13.68
CA PHE A 111 -1.58 1.93 13.51
C PHE A 111 -0.71 2.90 14.31
N TYR A 112 -1.20 4.07 14.66
CA TYR A 112 -0.41 5.07 15.39
C TYR A 112 -0.79 5.21 16.86
N TYR A 113 -2.01 4.83 17.23
CA TYR A 113 -2.48 4.98 18.59
C TYR A 113 -2.50 3.66 19.37
N VAL A 114 -2.84 2.56 18.73
CA VAL A 114 -3.06 1.26 19.37
C VAL A 114 -1.85 0.34 19.25
N ASP A 115 -1.22 0.30 18.08
CA ASP A 115 -0.07 -0.56 17.84
C ASP A 115 1.15 -0.10 18.63
N HIS A 116 1.73 -1.03 19.37
CA HIS A 116 3.04 -0.81 20.00
C HIS A 116 4.11 -0.66 18.92
N THR A 117 4.92 0.36 19.05
CA THR A 117 6.09 0.56 18.20
C THR A 117 7.35 0.33 19.02
N PRO A 118 8.49 0.00 18.38
CA PRO A 118 9.78 -0.02 19.06
C PRO A 118 10.16 1.34 19.70
N PHE A 119 9.40 2.39 19.40
CA PHE A 119 9.58 3.75 19.88
C PHE A 119 8.49 4.13 20.91
N GLU A 120 8.26 3.27 21.90
CA GLU A 120 7.20 3.44 22.90
C GLU A 120 7.27 4.75 23.69
N ASP A 121 8.46 5.35 23.77
CA ASP A 121 8.70 6.59 24.50
C ASP A 121 8.32 7.88 23.73
N LEU A 122 7.91 7.75 22.47
CA LEU A 122 7.49 8.91 21.68
C LEU A 122 6.01 9.23 21.91
N PRO A 123 5.63 10.52 21.86
CA PRO A 123 4.23 10.91 21.92
C PRO A 123 3.41 10.17 20.86
N ARG A 124 2.27 9.64 21.26
CA ARG A 124 1.34 8.95 20.36
C ARG A 124 0.60 9.97 19.49
N LEU A 125 1.27 10.42 18.45
CA LEU A 125 0.69 11.33 17.48
C LEU A 125 0.06 10.53 16.34
N VAL A 126 -1.16 10.92 15.96
CA VAL A 126 -1.82 10.43 14.75
C VAL A 126 -1.46 11.39 13.62
N PRO A 127 -0.81 10.94 12.54
CA PRO A 127 -0.40 11.82 11.46
C PRO A 127 -1.64 12.44 10.78
N LYS A 128 -1.54 13.72 10.44
CA LYS A 128 -2.62 14.43 9.74
C LYS A 128 -2.70 14.06 8.25
N GLY A 129 -1.57 13.85 7.62
CA GLY A 129 -1.47 13.49 6.20
C GLY A 129 -1.10 12.02 5.98
N PRO A 130 -1.01 11.57 4.71
CA PRO A 130 -1.36 12.32 3.51
C PRO A 130 -2.87 12.61 3.39
N ASP A 131 -3.24 13.53 2.49
CA ASP A 131 -4.63 13.86 2.21
C ASP A 131 -5.32 12.71 1.47
N ASP A 132 -6.39 12.19 2.06
CA ASP A 132 -7.10 11.02 1.52
C ASP A 132 -7.91 11.34 0.26
N SER A 133 -8.20 12.62 0.01
CA SER A 133 -8.94 13.04 -1.18
C SER A 133 -8.25 12.68 -2.49
N ILE A 134 -6.94 12.47 -2.48
CA ILE A 134 -6.18 12.02 -3.65
C ILE A 134 -6.66 10.67 -4.21
N TRP A 135 -7.29 9.83 -3.38
CA TRP A 135 -7.85 8.56 -3.81
C TRP A 135 -9.09 8.72 -4.68
N LEU A 136 -9.75 9.87 -4.62
CA LEU A 136 -10.92 10.22 -5.42
C LEU A 136 -10.56 10.83 -6.78
N GLU A 137 -9.29 11.12 -7.03
CA GLU A 137 -8.84 11.64 -8.30
C GLU A 137 -9.06 10.64 -9.43
N PRO A 138 -9.32 11.11 -10.66
CA PRO A 138 -9.46 10.24 -11.82
C PRO A 138 -8.24 9.33 -12.02
N ASN A 139 -8.48 8.15 -12.59
CA ASN A 139 -7.44 7.23 -13.02
C ASN A 139 -7.54 6.97 -14.53
N ASP A 140 -6.48 6.45 -15.11
CA ASP A 140 -6.37 6.22 -16.55
C ASP A 140 -6.71 4.79 -16.99
N ARG A 141 -7.12 3.91 -16.07
CA ARG A 141 -7.19 2.46 -16.32
C ARG A 141 -8.24 2.08 -17.37
N ALA A 142 -9.43 2.68 -17.28
CA ALA A 142 -10.50 2.43 -18.25
C ALA A 142 -10.14 2.96 -19.64
N GLU A 143 -9.48 4.12 -19.72
CA GLU A 143 -9.02 4.70 -20.98
C GLU A 143 -7.92 3.85 -21.62
N LYS A 144 -6.93 3.44 -20.83
CA LYS A 144 -5.73 2.72 -21.28
C LYS A 144 -6.02 1.28 -21.70
N PHE A 145 -6.94 0.58 -21.01
CA PHE A 145 -7.18 -0.86 -21.22
C PHE A 145 -8.62 -1.18 -21.68
N GLY A 146 -9.46 -0.18 -21.86
CA GLY A 146 -10.87 -0.38 -22.11
C GLY A 146 -11.65 -0.79 -20.85
N LYS A 147 -12.90 -1.13 -21.05
CA LYS A 147 -13.80 -1.53 -19.95
C LYS A 147 -13.50 -2.93 -19.45
#